data_a2fcf86487f3d8222a1f874ea5c8be9b
#
_entry.id   a2fcf86487f3d8222a1f874ea5c8be9b
#
_cell.length_a   1.000
_cell.length_b   1.000
_cell.length_c   1.000
_cell.angle_alpha   90.00
_cell.angle_beta   90.00
_cell.angle_gamma   90.00
#
_symmetry.space_group_name_H-M   'P 1'
#
loop_
_entity.id
_entity.type
_entity.pdbx_description
1 polymer ?
#
loop_
_entity_poly.entity_id
_entity_poly.type
_entity_poly.pdbx_seq_one_letter_code
_entity_poly.pdbx_strand_id
1 'polypeptide(L)'
;FGPAILQDAMYCISAGTAHTPQLGFAAILKAVNDGDYDFVEVVSEYGRRAKVMKQIFLDNGFQLVYDRDEDQELADGFYFTISYPGMSGEELLSELISYGISAITLDTTGSTRHAGLRICVSHATDERLADLKSRIQLFSHAQI
;
A
#
# COMPACT_ATOMS: atom_id res chain seq x y z
N PHE A 1 22.78 12.29 -15.73
CA PHE A 1 21.61 11.40 -15.84
C PHE A 1 20.33 12.20 -16.01
N GLY A 2 20.03 13.19 -15.12
CA GLY A 2 18.78 13.95 -15.13
C GLY A 2 18.48 14.68 -16.45
N PRO A 3 19.39 15.51 -17.00
CA PRO A 3 19.11 16.22 -18.25
C PRO A 3 18.83 15.29 -19.43
N ALA A 4 19.61 14.20 -19.60
CA ALA A 4 19.39 13.26 -20.70
C ALA A 4 18.05 12.53 -20.59
N ILE A 5 17.61 12.16 -19.38
CA ILE A 5 16.31 11.53 -19.18
C ILE A 5 15.18 12.54 -19.40
N LEU A 6 15.27 13.75 -18.82
CA LEU A 6 14.19 14.73 -18.86
C LEU A 6 14.06 15.40 -20.21
N GLN A 7 15.17 15.86 -20.80
CA GLN A 7 15.15 16.62 -22.05
C GLN A 7 15.13 15.73 -23.28
N ASP A 8 15.92 14.66 -23.28
CA ASP A 8 16.05 13.84 -24.48
C ASP A 8 15.01 12.71 -24.52
N ALA A 9 14.90 11.88 -23.46
CA ALA A 9 14.00 10.73 -23.48
C ALA A 9 12.54 11.14 -23.19
N MET A 10 12.27 11.76 -22.04
CA MET A 10 10.88 12.05 -21.64
C MET A 10 10.22 13.10 -22.54
N TYR A 11 10.94 14.17 -22.91
CA TYR A 11 10.38 15.18 -23.78
C TYR A 11 10.11 14.65 -25.19
N CYS A 12 11.00 13.83 -25.76
CA CYS A 12 10.78 13.22 -27.06
C CYS A 12 9.57 12.26 -27.09
N ILE A 13 9.24 11.62 -25.97
CA ILE A 13 8.09 10.70 -25.87
C ILE A 13 6.78 11.48 -25.64
N SER A 14 6.80 12.48 -24.76
CA SER A 14 5.58 13.13 -24.24
C SER A 14 5.36 14.56 -24.78
N ALA A 15 6.35 15.17 -25.39
CA ALA A 15 6.36 16.60 -25.77
C ALA A 15 6.02 17.55 -24.60
N GLY A 16 6.25 17.09 -23.36
CA GLY A 16 5.92 17.78 -22.13
C GLY A 16 4.73 17.18 -21.40
N THR A 17 4.35 17.80 -20.29
CA THR A 17 3.27 17.33 -19.42
C THR A 17 1.90 17.65 -20.02
N ALA A 18 0.97 16.71 -19.96
CA ALA A 18 -0.40 16.91 -20.43
C ALA A 18 -1.09 18.08 -19.68
N HIS A 19 -1.70 19.01 -20.42
CA HIS A 19 -2.28 20.23 -19.85
C HIS A 19 -3.53 19.97 -19.00
N THR A 20 -4.42 19.08 -19.45
CA THR A 20 -5.67 18.80 -18.74
C THR A 20 -5.44 18.29 -17.30
N PRO A 21 -4.57 17.30 -17.05
CA PRO A 21 -4.24 16.92 -15.68
C PRO A 21 -3.61 18.04 -14.84
N GLN A 22 -2.78 18.91 -15.44
CA GLN A 22 -2.20 20.04 -14.74
C GLN A 22 -3.27 21.03 -14.28
N LEU A 23 -4.22 21.37 -15.16
CA LEU A 23 -5.32 22.27 -14.84
C LEU A 23 -6.24 21.66 -13.75
N GLY A 24 -6.53 20.36 -13.83
CA GLY A 24 -7.29 19.66 -12.82
C GLY A 24 -6.58 19.68 -11.46
N PHE A 25 -5.28 19.40 -11.44
CA PHE A 25 -4.48 19.44 -10.21
C PHE A 25 -4.38 20.86 -9.63
N ALA A 26 -4.19 21.87 -10.48
CA ALA A 26 -4.19 23.28 -10.05
C ALA A 26 -5.53 23.68 -9.42
N ALA A 27 -6.68 23.20 -9.97
CA ALA A 27 -7.99 23.45 -9.40
C ALA A 27 -8.16 22.80 -8.01
N ILE A 28 -7.68 21.58 -7.84
CA ILE A 28 -7.69 20.89 -6.53
C ILE A 28 -6.83 21.66 -5.52
N LEU A 29 -5.60 22.04 -5.89
CA LEU A 29 -4.72 22.82 -5.01
C LEU A 29 -5.34 24.17 -4.61
N LYS A 30 -6.01 24.83 -5.58
CA LYS A 30 -6.74 26.06 -5.29
C LYS A 30 -7.86 25.83 -4.27
N ALA A 31 -8.69 24.83 -4.48
CA ALA A 31 -9.79 24.50 -3.56
C ALA A 31 -9.28 24.17 -2.12
N VAL A 32 -8.15 23.48 -2.02
CA VAL A 32 -7.50 23.22 -0.70
C VAL A 32 -7.04 24.53 -0.06
N ASN A 33 -6.37 25.43 -0.82
CA ASN A 33 -5.87 26.69 -0.29
C ASN A 33 -7.00 27.66 0.10
N ASP A 34 -8.12 27.62 -0.63
CA ASP A 34 -9.29 28.44 -0.34
C ASP A 34 -10.13 27.88 0.84
N GLY A 35 -9.85 26.64 1.29
CA GLY A 35 -10.61 25.97 2.35
C GLY A 35 -11.91 25.30 1.87
N ASP A 36 -12.11 25.22 0.56
CA ASP A 36 -13.30 24.58 -0.03
C ASP A 36 -13.18 23.05 -0.09
N TYR A 37 -11.97 22.51 0.09
CA TYR A 37 -11.68 21.07 0.05
C TYR A 37 -10.66 20.67 1.11
N ASP A 38 -11.05 19.81 2.04
CA ASP A 38 -10.12 19.24 3.04
C ASP A 38 -9.51 17.94 2.52
N PHE A 39 -8.33 18.06 1.93
CA PHE A 39 -7.56 16.91 1.46
C PHE A 39 -7.10 16.01 2.61
N VAL A 40 -6.79 16.58 3.78
CA VAL A 40 -6.30 15.82 4.94
C VAL A 40 -7.41 14.93 5.50
N GLU A 41 -8.65 15.42 5.57
CA GLU A 41 -9.80 14.62 5.98
C GLU A 41 -9.96 13.39 5.05
N VAL A 42 -9.92 13.61 3.74
CA VAL A 42 -10.05 12.53 2.75
C VAL A 42 -8.96 11.47 2.86
N VAL A 43 -7.71 11.88 3.02
CA VAL A 43 -6.59 10.92 3.11
C VAL A 43 -6.47 10.26 4.49
N SER A 44 -7.00 10.88 5.54
CA SER A 44 -6.99 10.32 6.90
C SER A 44 -7.70 8.97 6.99
N GLU A 45 -8.71 8.76 6.15
CA GLU A 45 -9.45 7.50 6.08
C GLU A 45 -8.54 6.33 5.61
N TYR A 46 -7.60 6.58 4.71
CA TYR A 46 -6.61 5.56 4.33
C TYR A 46 -5.69 5.19 5.50
N GLY A 47 -5.27 6.18 6.29
CA GLY A 47 -4.50 5.96 7.51
C GLY A 47 -5.28 5.12 8.53
N ARG A 48 -6.57 5.41 8.73
CA ARG A 48 -7.45 4.62 9.62
C ARG A 48 -7.53 3.16 9.15
N ARG A 49 -7.78 2.95 7.86
CA ARG A 49 -7.87 1.60 7.25
C ARG A 49 -6.55 0.85 7.38
N ALA A 50 -5.43 1.52 7.13
CA ALA A 50 -4.10 0.93 7.27
C ALA A 50 -3.85 0.45 8.70
N LYS A 51 -4.18 1.25 9.71
CA LYS A 51 -4.03 0.88 11.13
C LYS A 51 -4.86 -0.34 11.49
N VAL A 52 -6.13 -0.36 11.11
CA VAL A 52 -7.03 -1.50 11.37
C VAL A 52 -6.53 -2.76 10.67
N MET A 53 -6.14 -2.64 9.41
CA MET A 53 -5.67 -3.77 8.60
C MET A 53 -4.34 -4.33 9.14
N LYS A 54 -3.37 -3.46 9.47
CA LYS A 54 -2.12 -3.87 10.13
C LYS A 54 -2.38 -4.64 11.42
N GLN A 55 -3.30 -4.14 12.27
CA GLN A 55 -3.64 -4.79 13.52
C GLN A 55 -4.24 -6.19 13.30
N ILE A 56 -5.11 -6.37 12.29
CA ILE A 56 -5.65 -7.68 11.91
C ILE A 56 -4.51 -8.67 11.61
N PHE A 57 -3.52 -8.26 10.84
CA PHE A 57 -2.39 -9.12 10.52
C PHE A 57 -1.51 -9.42 11.75
N LEU A 58 -1.15 -8.40 12.52
CA LEU A 58 -0.31 -8.54 13.72
C LEU A 58 -0.94 -9.45 14.77
N ASP A 59 -2.25 -9.32 15.03
CA ASP A 59 -2.99 -10.15 15.98
C ASP A 59 -3.03 -11.64 15.58
N ASN A 60 -2.69 -11.95 14.33
CA ASN A 60 -2.71 -13.29 13.77
C ASN A 60 -1.32 -13.82 13.38
N GLY A 61 -0.26 -13.32 14.00
CA GLY A 61 1.10 -13.84 13.90
C GLY A 61 1.93 -13.33 12.73
N PHE A 62 1.41 -12.39 11.94
CA PHE A 62 2.18 -11.71 10.90
C PHE A 62 3.11 -10.67 11.50
N GLN A 63 4.09 -10.25 10.71
CA GLN A 63 5.06 -9.20 11.03
C GLN A 63 5.05 -8.13 9.94
N LEU A 64 5.33 -6.87 10.29
CA LEU A 64 5.60 -5.81 9.30
C LEU A 64 7.04 -5.96 8.80
N VAL A 65 7.24 -5.85 7.48
CA VAL A 65 8.58 -5.99 6.87
C VAL A 65 9.30 -4.65 6.84
N TYR A 66 8.58 -3.60 6.46
CA TYR A 66 9.06 -2.23 6.44
C TYR A 66 8.10 -1.38 7.28
N ASP A 67 8.50 -1.04 8.49
CA ASP A 67 7.69 -0.29 9.46
C ASP A 67 8.41 0.98 9.95
N ARG A 68 9.72 1.08 9.74
CA ARG A 68 10.54 2.19 10.21
C ARG A 68 11.54 2.63 9.15
N ASP A 69 11.88 3.92 9.19
CA ASP A 69 13.02 4.54 8.53
C ASP A 69 13.90 5.15 9.62
N GLU A 70 15.05 4.54 9.88
CA GLU A 70 15.87 4.79 11.06
C GLU A 70 15.02 4.69 12.36
N ASP A 71 14.86 5.79 13.09
CA ASP A 71 14.11 5.87 14.34
C ASP A 71 12.65 6.33 14.16
N GLN A 72 12.23 6.64 12.94
CA GLN A 72 10.88 7.12 12.64
C GLN A 72 9.98 5.97 12.14
N GLU A 73 8.73 5.97 12.58
CA GLU A 73 7.72 5.10 11.98
C GLU A 73 7.41 5.57 10.56
N LEU A 74 7.29 4.62 9.63
CA LEU A 74 6.88 4.94 8.27
C LEU A 74 5.44 5.45 8.27
N ALA A 75 5.22 6.55 7.53
CA ALA A 75 3.89 7.09 7.32
C ALA A 75 3.02 6.08 6.58
N ASP A 76 1.77 5.96 7.02
CA ASP A 76 0.77 5.16 6.32
C ASP A 76 0.39 5.83 4.99
N GLY A 77 0.36 5.04 3.93
CA GLY A 77 -0.10 5.43 2.62
C GLY A 77 -1.11 4.40 2.10
N PHE A 78 -1.08 4.15 0.77
CA PHE A 78 -1.91 3.11 0.19
C PHE A 78 -1.41 1.69 0.45
N TYR A 79 -0.15 1.54 0.86
CA TYR A 79 0.52 0.25 0.96
C TYR A 79 1.29 0.11 2.26
N PHE A 80 1.27 -1.11 2.78
CA PHE A 80 2.21 -1.58 3.80
C PHE A 80 2.66 -3.00 3.46
N THR A 81 3.63 -3.51 4.20
CA THR A 81 4.27 -4.78 3.89
C THR A 81 4.21 -5.73 5.07
N ILE A 82 3.89 -6.99 4.80
CA ILE A 82 3.77 -8.04 5.80
C ILE A 82 4.61 -9.25 5.43
N SER A 83 4.98 -10.04 6.43
CA SER A 83 5.53 -11.39 6.29
C SER A 83 4.90 -12.32 7.32
N TYR A 84 5.07 -13.62 7.11
CA TYR A 84 4.69 -14.64 8.08
C TYR A 84 5.91 -15.50 8.40
N PRO A 85 6.18 -15.85 9.68
CA PRO A 85 7.34 -16.63 10.07
C PRO A 85 7.43 -17.96 9.33
N GLY A 86 8.58 -18.27 8.77
CA GLY A 86 8.85 -19.55 8.09
C GLY A 86 8.33 -19.66 6.66
N MET A 87 7.71 -18.61 6.10
CA MET A 87 7.23 -18.60 4.71
C MET A 87 7.95 -17.57 3.85
N SER A 88 8.28 -17.95 2.63
CA SER A 88 8.66 -17.00 1.56
C SER A 88 7.45 -16.17 1.11
N GLY A 89 7.69 -15.12 0.33
CA GLY A 89 6.59 -14.30 -0.23
C GLY A 89 5.68 -15.11 -1.17
N GLU A 90 6.24 -16.02 -1.97
CA GLU A 90 5.47 -16.87 -2.89
C GLU A 90 4.62 -17.89 -2.15
N GLU A 91 5.19 -18.57 -1.15
CA GLU A 91 4.45 -19.53 -0.31
C GLU A 91 3.30 -18.84 0.42
N LEU A 92 3.59 -17.70 1.06
CA LEU A 92 2.57 -16.93 1.77
C LEU A 92 1.46 -16.44 0.85
N LEU A 93 1.79 -15.97 -0.37
CA LEU A 93 0.79 -15.57 -1.36
C LEU A 93 -0.09 -16.74 -1.77
N SER A 94 0.52 -17.90 -2.08
CA SER A 94 -0.19 -19.12 -2.47
C SER A 94 -1.19 -19.57 -1.40
N GLU A 95 -0.75 -19.58 -0.14
CA GLU A 95 -1.62 -19.91 1.00
C GLU A 95 -2.77 -18.90 1.14
N LEU A 96 -2.47 -17.60 1.16
CA LEU A 96 -3.49 -16.56 1.34
C LEU A 96 -4.54 -16.53 0.22
N ILE A 97 -4.17 -16.88 -1.01
CA ILE A 97 -5.11 -17.03 -2.14
C ILE A 97 -6.17 -18.09 -1.83
N SER A 98 -5.81 -19.18 -1.14
CA SER A 98 -6.75 -20.23 -0.74
C SER A 98 -7.83 -19.72 0.23
N TYR A 99 -7.53 -18.62 0.95
CA TYR A 99 -8.49 -17.91 1.81
C TYR A 99 -9.13 -16.70 1.11
N GLY A 100 -8.91 -16.54 -0.22
CA GLY A 100 -9.47 -15.45 -1.00
C GLY A 100 -8.80 -14.10 -0.75
N ILE A 101 -7.55 -14.09 -0.30
CA ILE A 101 -6.75 -12.88 -0.05
C ILE A 101 -5.66 -12.80 -1.11
N SER A 102 -5.68 -11.73 -1.92
CA SER A 102 -4.67 -11.48 -2.95
C SER A 102 -3.76 -10.31 -2.56
N ALA A 103 -2.48 -10.45 -2.87
CA ALA A 103 -1.45 -9.44 -2.60
C ALA A 103 -0.37 -9.49 -3.70
N ILE A 104 0.71 -8.74 -3.53
CA ILE A 104 1.86 -8.74 -4.43
C ILE A 104 3.10 -9.10 -3.63
N THR A 105 3.91 -10.04 -4.12
CA THR A 105 5.18 -10.39 -3.47
C THR A 105 6.14 -9.21 -3.50
N LEU A 106 6.97 -9.11 -2.48
CA LEU A 106 7.96 -8.02 -2.38
C LEU A 106 9.00 -8.06 -3.49
N ASP A 107 9.36 -9.23 -4.00
CA ASP A 107 10.27 -9.39 -5.14
C ASP A 107 9.76 -8.64 -6.38
N THR A 108 8.47 -8.75 -6.67
CA THR A 108 7.83 -8.04 -7.79
C THR A 108 7.93 -6.51 -7.64
N THR A 109 8.04 -6.01 -6.41
CA THR A 109 8.15 -4.57 -6.13
C THR A 109 9.59 -4.06 -6.06
N GLY A 110 10.57 -4.90 -6.36
CA GLY A 110 11.99 -4.56 -6.34
C GLY A 110 12.63 -4.58 -4.96
N SER A 111 11.96 -5.16 -3.95
CA SER A 111 12.55 -5.35 -2.62
C SER A 111 13.68 -6.38 -2.66
N THR A 112 14.72 -6.14 -1.87
CA THR A 112 15.78 -7.13 -1.61
C THR A 112 15.39 -8.12 -0.52
N ARG A 113 14.29 -7.91 0.17
CA ARG A 113 13.73 -8.86 1.14
C ARG A 113 12.75 -9.77 0.42
N HIS A 114 13.11 -11.04 0.27
CA HIS A 114 12.33 -12.05 -0.46
C HIS A 114 11.13 -12.60 0.33
N ALA A 115 11.13 -12.45 1.66
CA ALA A 115 10.02 -12.88 2.50
C ALA A 115 9.05 -11.72 2.71
N GLY A 116 7.87 -11.80 2.10
CA GLY A 116 6.79 -10.86 2.39
C GLY A 116 5.94 -10.45 1.20
N LEU A 117 4.87 -9.74 1.53
CA LEU A 117 3.84 -9.28 0.62
C LEU A 117 3.58 -7.78 0.81
N ARG A 118 3.23 -7.09 -0.27
CA ARG A 118 2.70 -5.73 -0.25
C ARG A 118 1.18 -5.77 -0.25
N ILE A 119 0.58 -5.15 0.75
CA ILE A 119 -0.86 -5.04 0.96
C ILE A 119 -1.34 -3.64 0.56
N CYS A 120 -2.54 -3.55 -0.04
CA CYS A 120 -3.17 -2.31 -0.44
C CYS A 120 -4.42 -2.02 0.41
N VAL A 121 -4.55 -0.79 0.93
CA VAL A 121 -5.68 -0.38 1.77
C VAL A 121 -6.75 0.41 1.02
N SER A 122 -6.52 0.78 -0.23
CA SER A 122 -7.37 1.74 -0.96
C SER A 122 -8.83 1.30 -1.11
N HIS A 123 -9.07 0.00 -1.20
CA HIS A 123 -10.42 -0.59 -1.33
C HIS A 123 -10.92 -1.32 -0.07
N ALA A 124 -10.25 -1.14 1.07
CA ALA A 124 -10.61 -1.79 2.33
C ALA A 124 -11.77 -1.04 3.02
N THR A 125 -13.01 -1.32 2.62
CA THR A 125 -14.20 -0.86 3.37
C THR A 125 -14.30 -1.57 4.72
N ASP A 126 -15.10 -1.06 5.65
CA ASP A 126 -15.28 -1.69 6.97
C ASP A 126 -15.85 -3.12 6.85
N GLU A 127 -16.73 -3.37 5.88
CA GLU A 127 -17.22 -4.71 5.56
C GLU A 127 -16.09 -5.65 5.11
N ARG A 128 -15.23 -5.17 4.20
CA ARG A 128 -14.07 -5.93 3.74
C ARG A 128 -13.02 -6.16 4.82
N LEU A 129 -12.86 -5.23 5.75
CA LEU A 129 -11.98 -5.40 6.91
C LEU A 129 -12.49 -6.48 7.85
N ALA A 130 -13.83 -6.56 8.08
CA ALA A 130 -14.44 -7.61 8.87
C ALA A 130 -14.28 -9.00 8.21
N ASP A 131 -14.48 -9.07 6.89
CA ASP A 131 -14.25 -10.29 6.11
C ASP A 131 -12.78 -10.71 6.14
N LEU A 132 -11.85 -9.77 5.91
CA LEU A 132 -10.40 -10.00 6.01
C LEU A 132 -10.02 -10.58 7.38
N LYS A 133 -10.54 -10.01 8.47
CA LYS A 133 -10.27 -10.50 9.82
C LYS A 133 -10.66 -11.97 9.96
N SER A 134 -11.84 -12.33 9.50
CA SER A 134 -12.33 -13.72 9.58
C SER A 134 -11.45 -14.67 8.76
N ARG A 135 -11.02 -14.28 7.56
CA ARG A 135 -10.17 -15.09 6.69
C ARG A 135 -8.76 -15.26 7.25
N ILE A 136 -8.17 -14.20 7.80
CA ILE A 136 -6.85 -14.25 8.44
C ILE A 136 -6.88 -15.12 9.71
N GLN A 137 -7.95 -15.09 10.48
CA GLN A 137 -8.12 -15.99 11.62
C GLN A 137 -8.17 -17.46 11.18
N LEU A 138 -8.89 -17.78 10.11
CA LEU A 138 -8.92 -19.13 9.55
C LEU A 138 -7.53 -19.59 9.08
N PHE A 139 -6.81 -18.72 8.38
CA PHE A 139 -5.42 -18.99 7.99
C PHE A 139 -4.55 -19.28 9.21
N SER A 140 -4.55 -18.38 10.20
CA SER A 140 -3.70 -18.51 11.39
C SER A 140 -3.98 -19.82 12.16
N HIS A 141 -5.25 -20.20 12.31
CA HIS A 141 -5.62 -21.46 12.98
C HIS A 141 -5.13 -22.71 12.22
N ALA A 142 -5.00 -22.63 10.91
CA ALA A 142 -4.49 -23.75 10.09
C ALA A 142 -2.96 -23.91 10.16
N GLN A 143 -2.24 -22.92 10.70
CA GLN A 143 -0.78 -22.94 10.83
C GLN A 143 -0.30 -23.46 12.21
N ILE A 144 -1.21 -23.72 13.14
CA ILE A 144 -0.94 -24.28 14.48
C ILE A 144 -0.98 -25.81 14.41
#